data_38beb99c4c158966739ca2e18ca9ae41
#
_entry.id   38beb99c4c158966739ca2e18ca9ae41
#
_cell.length_a   1.000
_cell.length_b   1.000
_cell.length_c   1.000
_cell.angle_alpha   90.00
_cell.angle_beta   90.00
_cell.angle_gamma   90.00
#
_symmetry.space_group_name_H-M   'P 1'
#
loop_
_entity.id
_entity.type
_entity.pdbx_description
1 polymer ?
#
loop_
_entity_poly.entity_id
_entity_poly.type
_entity_poly.pdbx_seq_one_letter_code
_entity_poly.pdbx_strand_id
1 'polypeptide(L)'
;MIDLNDIAVPKTRHDLAAVKERLAYTAADWLPGLFPDARLARDRRSLRCADLSGRPPRKEGSCTIHLDGPYAGWGFDYATGERAGPIDLIAQATGLCDGALFDEAARLAGIDHPSPRPAPASPMRARPDHTAEIARLVGGAVPIAGTPGETYLRGRG
;
A
#
# COMPACT_ATOMS: atom_id res chain seq x y z
N MET A 1 -9.51 18.14 -29.63
CA MET A 1 -9.42 16.69 -29.41
C MET A 1 -8.22 16.47 -28.49
N ILE A 2 -8.43 16.04 -27.25
CA ILE A 2 -7.33 15.79 -26.30
C ILE A 2 -6.81 14.39 -26.64
N ASP A 3 -5.55 14.29 -27.05
CA ASP A 3 -4.92 13.00 -27.30
C ASP A 3 -4.61 12.34 -25.93
N LEU A 4 -5.31 11.27 -25.63
CA LEU A 4 -5.12 10.51 -24.37
C LEU A 4 -3.74 9.82 -24.28
N ASN A 5 -2.97 9.79 -25.37
CA ASN A 5 -1.61 9.27 -25.38
C ASN A 5 -0.59 10.29 -24.84
N ASP A 6 -0.95 11.58 -24.74
CA ASP A 6 -0.09 12.62 -24.16
C ASP A 6 -0.20 12.74 -22.63
N ILE A 7 -1.02 11.90 -21.98
CA ILE A 7 -1.01 11.78 -20.53
C ILE A 7 0.28 11.01 -20.20
N ALA A 8 1.34 11.75 -19.88
CA ALA A 8 2.55 11.18 -19.32
C ALA A 8 2.15 10.44 -18.03
N VAL A 9 2.06 9.10 -18.12
CA VAL A 9 1.91 8.27 -16.92
C VAL A 9 3.11 8.62 -16.04
N PRO A 10 2.90 9.13 -14.81
CA PRO A 10 4.01 9.45 -13.93
C PRO A 10 4.81 8.17 -13.79
N LYS A 11 6.06 8.17 -14.29
CA LYS A 11 6.99 7.06 -14.08
C LYS A 11 7.01 6.80 -12.59
N THR A 12 6.66 5.58 -12.18
CA THR A 12 6.73 5.17 -10.79
C THR A 12 8.10 5.58 -10.26
N ARG A 13 8.10 6.40 -9.26
CA ARG A 13 9.27 7.10 -8.70
C ARG A 13 10.36 6.11 -8.26
N HIS A 14 9.96 4.86 -8.03
CA HIS A 14 10.79 3.75 -7.59
C HIS A 14 10.45 2.49 -8.41
N ASP A 15 11.47 1.74 -8.79
CA ASP A 15 11.26 0.38 -9.26
C ASP A 15 10.83 -0.48 -8.06
N LEU A 16 9.54 -0.75 -7.97
CA LEU A 16 8.93 -1.49 -6.85
C LEU A 16 9.52 -2.91 -6.70
N ALA A 17 9.90 -3.54 -7.82
CA ALA A 17 10.49 -4.88 -7.79
C ALA A 17 11.88 -4.81 -7.14
N ALA A 18 12.71 -3.86 -7.56
CA ALA A 18 14.04 -3.64 -7.00
C ALA A 18 13.98 -3.25 -5.50
N VAL A 19 13.01 -2.40 -5.11
CA VAL A 19 12.81 -2.05 -3.70
C VAL A 19 12.45 -3.28 -2.86
N LYS A 20 11.50 -4.10 -3.32
CA LYS A 20 11.08 -5.33 -2.60
C LYS A 20 12.22 -6.34 -2.47
N GLU A 21 12.98 -6.56 -3.54
CA GLU A 21 14.13 -7.46 -3.53
C GLU A 21 15.20 -6.99 -2.54
N ARG A 22 15.50 -5.68 -2.57
CA ARG A 22 16.49 -5.10 -1.67
C ARG A 22 16.04 -5.16 -0.21
N LEU A 23 14.78 -4.85 0.08
CA LEU A 23 14.19 -4.98 1.42
C LEU A 23 14.28 -6.42 1.94
N ALA A 24 14.01 -7.41 1.11
CA ALA A 24 14.15 -8.81 1.49
C ALA A 24 15.63 -9.15 1.80
N TYR A 25 16.55 -8.69 0.95
CA TYR A 25 17.98 -8.93 1.15
C TYR A 25 18.54 -8.28 2.43
N THR A 26 18.04 -7.10 2.80
CA THR A 26 18.49 -6.34 3.98
C THR A 26 17.52 -6.47 5.17
N ALA A 27 16.65 -7.47 5.20
CA ALA A 27 15.59 -7.62 6.20
C ALA A 27 16.12 -7.60 7.64
N ALA A 28 17.27 -8.21 7.90
CA ALA A 28 17.91 -8.22 9.21
C ALA A 28 18.39 -6.84 9.68
N ASP A 29 18.61 -5.90 8.77
CA ASP A 29 19.14 -4.56 9.10
C ASP A 29 18.03 -3.60 9.52
N TRP A 30 16.88 -3.64 8.84
CA TRP A 30 15.81 -2.66 9.05
C TRP A 30 14.64 -3.14 9.91
N LEU A 31 14.32 -4.45 9.89
CA LEU A 31 13.19 -5.00 10.65
C LEU A 31 13.32 -4.82 12.18
N PRO A 32 14.48 -5.05 12.82
CA PRO A 32 14.61 -4.81 14.25
C PRO A 32 14.39 -3.35 14.66
N GLY A 33 14.78 -2.41 13.80
CA GLY A 33 14.54 -0.98 14.03
C GLY A 33 13.08 -0.59 13.85
N LEU A 34 12.36 -1.27 12.96
CA LEU A 34 10.95 -1.04 12.70
C LEU A 34 10.04 -1.65 13.79
N PHE A 35 10.47 -2.78 14.37
CA PHE A 35 9.75 -3.53 15.39
C PHE A 35 10.58 -3.68 16.68
N PRO A 36 10.83 -2.58 17.42
CA PRO A 36 11.74 -2.58 18.57
C PRO A 36 11.22 -3.44 19.74
N ASP A 37 9.90 -3.61 19.84
CA ASP A 37 9.26 -4.40 20.91
C ASP A 37 9.14 -5.89 20.57
N ALA A 38 9.52 -6.28 19.35
CA ALA A 38 9.51 -7.67 18.92
C ALA A 38 10.66 -8.45 19.60
N ARG A 39 10.38 -9.69 19.93
CA ARG A 39 11.39 -10.56 20.53
C ARG A 39 12.16 -11.33 19.46
N LEU A 40 13.48 -11.24 19.48
CA LEU A 40 14.31 -12.06 18.60
C LEU A 40 14.15 -13.55 18.97
N ALA A 41 13.85 -14.39 17.98
CA ALA A 41 13.73 -15.83 18.17
C ALA A 41 15.09 -16.46 18.53
N ARG A 42 15.08 -17.68 19.10
CA ARG A 42 16.30 -18.38 19.55
C ARG A 42 17.28 -18.66 18.41
N ASP A 43 16.78 -18.93 17.22
CA ASP A 43 17.57 -19.17 16.01
C ASP A 43 18.14 -17.88 15.39
N ARG A 44 17.75 -16.71 15.91
CA ARG A 44 18.13 -15.39 15.42
C ARG A 44 17.73 -15.09 13.97
N ARG A 45 16.83 -15.89 13.40
CA ARG A 45 16.39 -15.79 12.00
C ARG A 45 15.00 -15.15 11.85
N SER A 46 14.34 -14.87 12.97
CA SER A 46 13.03 -14.26 12.96
C SER A 46 12.74 -13.42 14.20
N LEU A 47 11.82 -12.47 14.06
CA LEU A 47 11.22 -11.72 15.16
C LEU A 47 9.89 -12.37 15.53
N ARG A 48 9.57 -12.38 16.83
CA ARG A 48 8.31 -12.86 17.40
C ARG A 48 7.51 -11.70 17.93
N CYS A 49 6.26 -11.56 17.47
CA CYS A 49 5.32 -10.52 17.84
C CYS A 49 3.97 -11.11 18.26
N ALA A 50 3.11 -10.30 18.85
CA ALA A 50 1.72 -10.67 19.08
C ALA A 50 0.91 -10.69 17.79
N ASP A 51 1.23 -9.77 16.86
CA ASP A 51 0.59 -9.59 15.56
C ASP A 51 1.53 -8.88 14.57
N LEU A 52 1.04 -8.65 13.35
CA LEU A 52 1.80 -8.00 12.27
C LEU A 52 2.09 -6.51 12.51
N SER A 53 1.45 -5.87 13.49
CA SER A 53 1.78 -4.48 13.88
C SER A 53 3.01 -4.41 14.80
N GLY A 54 3.59 -5.56 15.15
CA GLY A 54 4.82 -5.64 15.96
C GLY A 54 4.61 -5.53 17.46
N ARG A 55 3.37 -5.64 17.95
CA ARG A 55 3.11 -5.60 19.40
C ARG A 55 3.92 -6.67 20.14
N PRO A 56 4.42 -6.37 21.36
CA PRO A 56 5.22 -7.33 22.13
C PRO A 56 4.42 -8.58 22.44
N PRO A 57 5.01 -9.78 22.27
CA PRO A 57 4.34 -11.03 22.57
C PRO A 57 4.22 -11.27 24.08
N ARG A 58 3.05 -11.71 24.55
CA ARG A 58 2.85 -12.07 25.97
C ARG A 58 3.59 -13.34 26.37
N LYS A 59 3.74 -14.29 25.43
CA LYS A 59 4.50 -15.54 25.58
C LYS A 59 5.46 -15.67 24.41
N GLU A 60 5.25 -16.64 23.51
CA GLU A 60 6.07 -16.84 22.31
C GLU A 60 5.61 -15.98 21.11
N GLY A 61 4.37 -15.49 21.15
CA GLY A 61 3.74 -14.73 20.05
C GLY A 61 3.22 -15.63 18.93
N SER A 62 2.09 -15.24 18.34
CA SER A 62 1.50 -15.93 17.17
C SER A 62 2.10 -15.46 15.85
N CYS A 63 2.73 -14.29 15.84
CA CYS A 63 3.28 -13.69 14.64
C CYS A 63 4.79 -13.91 14.55
N THR A 64 5.25 -14.24 13.35
CA THR A 64 6.67 -14.41 13.02
C THR A 64 7.02 -13.53 11.83
N ILE A 65 8.06 -12.70 11.96
CA ILE A 65 8.62 -11.89 10.88
C ILE A 65 10.01 -12.41 10.56
N HIS A 66 10.24 -12.85 9.34
CA HIS A 66 11.48 -13.50 8.92
C HIS A 66 12.57 -12.48 8.60
N LEU A 67 13.76 -12.67 9.17
CA LEU A 67 14.93 -11.82 8.94
C LEU A 67 15.81 -12.33 7.81
N ASP A 68 15.76 -13.64 7.52
CA ASP A 68 16.54 -14.27 6.48
C ASP A 68 15.80 -15.44 5.79
N GLY A 69 16.44 -16.02 4.77
CA GLY A 69 15.92 -17.15 4.02
C GLY A 69 14.91 -16.76 2.94
N PRO A 70 14.15 -17.73 2.41
CA PRO A 70 13.25 -17.48 1.26
C PRO A 70 12.06 -16.59 1.61
N TYR A 71 11.79 -16.38 2.88
CA TYR A 71 10.73 -15.50 3.38
C TYR A 71 11.25 -14.24 4.07
N ALA A 72 12.52 -13.89 3.86
CA ALA A 72 13.09 -12.67 4.44
C ALA A 72 12.23 -11.43 4.11
N GLY A 73 11.92 -10.63 5.13
CA GLY A 73 11.04 -9.48 4.98
C GLY A 73 9.53 -9.79 4.99
N TRP A 74 9.12 -11.06 5.19
CA TRP A 74 7.72 -11.43 5.29
C TRP A 74 7.30 -11.70 6.73
N GLY A 75 6.07 -11.27 7.06
CA GLY A 75 5.40 -11.56 8.32
C GLY A 75 4.25 -12.56 8.14
N PHE A 76 4.08 -13.45 9.11
CA PHE A 76 2.99 -14.43 9.17
C PHE A 76 2.39 -14.42 10.56
N ASP A 77 1.10 -14.14 10.66
CA ASP A 77 0.34 -14.31 11.89
C ASP A 77 -0.45 -15.62 11.84
N TYR A 78 0.01 -16.60 12.60
CA TYR A 78 -0.59 -17.93 12.64
C TYR A 78 -1.92 -17.98 13.41
N ALA A 79 -2.26 -16.94 14.17
CA ALA A 79 -3.55 -16.88 14.87
C ALA A 79 -4.68 -16.42 13.93
N THR A 80 -4.40 -15.50 13.03
CA THR A 80 -5.37 -14.94 12.05
C THR A 80 -5.22 -15.57 10.67
N GLY A 81 -4.08 -16.16 10.35
CA GLY A 81 -3.74 -16.63 9.00
C GLY A 81 -3.28 -15.52 8.07
N GLU A 82 -3.10 -14.30 8.56
CA GLU A 82 -2.68 -13.15 7.77
C GLU A 82 -1.20 -13.21 7.38
N ARG A 83 -0.90 -12.59 6.25
CA ARG A 83 0.47 -12.47 5.73
C ARG A 83 0.70 -11.01 5.33
N ALA A 84 1.92 -10.55 5.57
CA ALA A 84 2.35 -9.21 5.17
C ALA A 84 3.70 -9.30 4.47
N GLY A 85 3.82 -8.67 3.30
CA GLY A 85 5.09 -8.48 2.60
C GLY A 85 5.89 -7.32 3.18
N PRO A 86 7.12 -7.07 2.67
CA PRO A 86 7.99 -6.01 3.20
C PRO A 86 7.32 -4.63 3.23
N ILE A 87 6.62 -4.25 2.16
CA ILE A 87 5.92 -2.96 2.08
C ILE A 87 4.75 -2.89 3.06
N ASP A 88 3.99 -3.98 3.20
CA ASP A 88 2.84 -4.03 4.11
C ASP A 88 3.27 -3.93 5.57
N LEU A 89 4.41 -4.55 5.92
CA LEU A 89 5.01 -4.45 7.25
C LEU A 89 5.42 -3.01 7.57
N ILE A 90 6.03 -2.30 6.61
CA ILE A 90 6.38 -0.89 6.76
C ILE A 90 5.10 -0.05 6.95
N ALA A 91 4.06 -0.28 6.14
CA ALA A 91 2.79 0.42 6.26
C ALA A 91 2.14 0.22 7.63
N GLN A 92 2.12 -1.03 8.13
CA GLN A 92 1.52 -1.36 9.43
C GLN A 92 2.30 -0.77 10.61
N ALA A 93 3.62 -0.75 10.54
CA ALA A 93 4.45 -0.21 11.61
C ALA A 93 4.49 1.32 11.65
N THR A 94 4.44 1.98 10.49
CA THR A 94 4.60 3.44 10.38
C THR A 94 3.28 4.19 10.19
N GLY A 95 2.22 3.49 9.74
CA GLY A 95 0.95 4.11 9.34
C GLY A 95 1.04 4.93 8.05
N LEU A 96 2.16 4.85 7.31
CA LEU A 96 2.35 5.54 6.05
C LEU A 96 1.55 4.87 4.93
N CYS A 97 1.15 5.67 3.94
CA CYS A 97 0.46 5.23 2.74
C CYS A 97 1.01 5.95 1.50
N ASP A 98 0.62 5.47 0.33
CA ASP A 98 0.92 6.08 -0.98
C ASP A 98 2.41 6.41 -1.20
N GLY A 99 2.71 7.61 -1.68
CA GLY A 99 4.06 8.03 -2.01
C GLY A 99 5.01 8.04 -0.81
N ALA A 100 4.54 8.43 0.38
CA ALA A 100 5.35 8.45 1.59
C ALA A 100 5.78 7.05 2.04
N LEU A 101 4.91 6.05 1.87
CA LEU A 101 5.24 4.66 2.13
C LEU A 101 6.35 4.15 1.20
N PHE A 102 6.27 4.48 -0.10
CA PHE A 102 7.28 4.05 -1.06
C PHE A 102 8.62 4.79 -0.88
N ASP A 103 8.59 6.07 -0.50
CA ASP A 103 9.80 6.83 -0.16
C ASP A 103 10.50 6.21 1.07
N GLU A 104 9.74 5.83 2.10
CA GLU A 104 10.28 5.16 3.29
C GLU A 104 10.80 3.74 2.97
N ALA A 105 10.07 2.98 2.17
CA ALA A 105 10.51 1.66 1.71
C ALA A 105 11.83 1.75 0.93
N ALA A 106 11.98 2.73 0.02
CA ALA A 106 13.22 2.96 -0.72
C ALA A 106 14.36 3.38 0.20
N ARG A 107 14.09 4.23 1.19
CA ARG A 107 15.07 4.64 2.22
C ARG A 107 15.58 3.43 3.01
N LEU A 108 14.69 2.56 3.48
CA LEU A 108 15.03 1.33 4.22
C LEU A 108 15.76 0.31 3.35
N ALA A 109 15.45 0.27 2.06
CA ALA A 109 16.14 -0.55 1.07
C ALA A 109 17.56 -0.03 0.74
N GLY A 110 17.94 1.16 1.22
CA GLY A 110 19.20 1.83 0.85
C GLY A 110 19.25 2.23 -0.62
N ILE A 111 18.08 2.48 -1.22
CA ILE A 111 17.98 2.99 -2.60
C ILE A 111 17.83 4.51 -2.51
N ASP A 112 18.96 5.21 -2.62
CA ASP A 112 18.97 6.67 -2.69
C ASP A 112 18.35 7.13 -4.00
N HIS A 113 17.10 7.61 -3.92
CA HIS A 113 16.57 8.46 -4.95
C HIS A 113 16.68 9.92 -4.46
N PRO A 114 17.30 10.80 -5.24
CA PRO A 114 17.20 12.22 -4.97
C PRO A 114 15.69 12.56 -5.01
N SER A 115 15.13 12.81 -3.84
CA SER A 115 13.73 13.28 -3.75
C SER A 115 13.63 14.52 -4.65
N PRO A 116 12.88 14.53 -5.75
CA PRO A 116 12.65 15.78 -6.44
C PRO A 116 12.02 16.69 -5.38
N ARG A 117 12.67 17.83 -5.14
CA ARG A 117 12.13 18.93 -4.33
C ARG A 117 10.63 19.03 -4.66
N PRO A 118 9.72 19.00 -3.66
CA PRO A 118 8.31 19.13 -3.93
C PRO A 118 8.16 20.32 -4.89
N ALA A 119 7.63 20.05 -6.08
CA ALA A 119 7.29 21.12 -7.00
C ALA A 119 6.42 22.10 -6.20
N PRO A 120 6.66 23.42 -6.27
CA PRO A 120 5.84 24.38 -5.56
C PRO A 120 4.40 24.00 -5.90
N ALA A 121 3.59 23.79 -4.85
CA ALA A 121 2.23 23.33 -4.99
C ALA A 121 1.58 24.19 -6.09
N SER A 122 1.36 23.58 -7.25
CA SER A 122 0.62 24.26 -8.30
C SER A 122 -0.68 24.70 -7.66
N PRO A 123 -1.09 25.98 -7.79
CA PRO A 123 -2.33 26.43 -7.18
C PRO A 123 -3.40 25.44 -7.61
N MET A 124 -3.98 24.77 -6.62
CA MET A 124 -4.99 23.75 -6.82
C MET A 124 -6.05 24.36 -7.72
N ARG A 125 -6.03 24.01 -9.02
CA ARG A 125 -7.06 24.44 -9.95
C ARG A 125 -8.37 24.01 -9.32
N ALA A 126 -9.19 24.97 -8.93
CA ALA A 126 -10.52 24.70 -8.42
C ALA A 126 -11.16 23.70 -9.38
N ARG A 127 -11.56 22.54 -8.87
CA ARG A 127 -12.29 21.55 -9.67
C ARG A 127 -13.50 22.29 -10.26
N PRO A 128 -13.72 22.23 -11.57
CA PRO A 128 -14.90 22.83 -12.15
C PRO A 128 -16.12 22.29 -11.41
N ASP A 129 -16.98 23.21 -10.98
CA ASP A 129 -18.22 22.87 -10.31
C ASP A 129 -19.19 22.25 -11.34
N HIS A 130 -19.30 20.95 -11.33
CA HIS A 130 -20.22 20.21 -12.21
C HIS A 130 -21.63 20.07 -11.63
N THR A 131 -21.94 20.75 -10.52
CA THR A 131 -23.24 20.62 -9.82
C THR A 131 -24.41 20.93 -10.76
N ALA A 132 -24.29 21.97 -11.57
CA ALA A 132 -25.34 22.34 -12.52
C ALA A 132 -25.51 21.31 -13.65
N GLU A 133 -24.44 20.72 -14.13
CA GLU A 133 -24.44 19.66 -15.13
C GLU A 133 -25.05 18.38 -14.62
N ILE A 134 -24.68 17.98 -13.39
CA ILE A 134 -25.25 16.83 -12.69
C ILE A 134 -26.75 17.04 -12.46
N ALA A 135 -27.15 18.22 -11.97
CA ALA A 135 -28.57 18.55 -11.78
C ALA A 135 -29.38 18.46 -13.09
N ARG A 136 -28.82 18.92 -14.20
CA ARG A 136 -29.46 18.81 -15.54
C ARG A 136 -29.58 17.33 -15.96
N LEU A 137 -28.58 16.51 -15.77
CA LEU A 137 -28.62 15.10 -16.13
C LEU A 137 -29.63 14.32 -15.26
N VAL A 138 -29.67 14.60 -13.95
CA VAL A 138 -30.62 13.98 -13.03
C VAL A 138 -32.05 14.46 -13.33
N GLY A 139 -32.24 15.75 -13.61
CA GLY A 139 -33.56 16.32 -13.96
C GLY A 139 -34.12 15.83 -15.30
N GLY A 140 -33.25 15.37 -16.21
CA GLY A 140 -33.64 14.75 -17.48
C GLY A 140 -33.77 13.20 -17.40
N ALA A 141 -33.48 12.60 -16.26
CA ALA A 141 -33.58 11.15 -16.09
C ALA A 141 -35.06 10.72 -16.08
N VAL A 142 -35.41 9.78 -16.94
CA VAL A 142 -36.73 9.14 -16.95
C VAL A 142 -36.70 7.86 -16.09
N PRO A 143 -37.84 7.54 -15.41
CA PRO A 143 -37.96 6.27 -14.69
C PRO A 143 -37.64 5.09 -15.60
N ILE A 144 -36.90 4.11 -15.11
CA ILE A 144 -36.51 2.93 -15.88
C ILE A 144 -37.68 2.04 -16.28
N ALA A 145 -38.82 2.20 -15.58
CA ALA A 145 -40.03 1.42 -15.82
C ALA A 145 -40.53 1.60 -17.26
N GLY A 146 -40.75 0.49 -17.97
CA GLY A 146 -41.19 0.48 -19.37
C GLY A 146 -40.08 0.71 -20.39
N THR A 147 -38.83 0.81 -19.98
CA THR A 147 -37.70 1.00 -20.90
C THR A 147 -37.01 -0.32 -21.26
N PRO A 148 -36.26 -0.40 -22.37
CA PRO A 148 -35.38 -1.54 -22.67
C PRO A 148 -34.38 -1.85 -21.57
N GLY A 149 -33.98 -0.85 -20.77
CA GLY A 149 -33.10 -0.99 -19.61
C GLY A 149 -33.72 -1.83 -18.49
N GLU A 150 -35.03 -1.67 -18.24
CA GLU A 150 -35.74 -2.52 -17.27
C GLU A 150 -35.76 -3.98 -17.72
N THR A 151 -36.06 -4.22 -19.02
CA THR A 151 -36.07 -5.58 -19.59
C THR A 151 -34.72 -6.24 -19.45
N TYR A 152 -33.64 -5.49 -19.72
CA TYR A 152 -32.28 -5.99 -19.57
C TYR A 152 -31.93 -6.35 -18.12
N LEU A 153 -32.30 -5.49 -17.14
CA LEU A 153 -32.01 -5.75 -15.73
C LEU A 153 -32.82 -6.94 -15.17
N ARG A 154 -34.09 -7.07 -15.57
CA ARG A 154 -34.94 -8.21 -15.18
C ARG A 154 -34.45 -9.53 -15.74
N GLY A 155 -33.80 -9.52 -16.91
CA GLY A 155 -33.26 -10.74 -17.51
C GLY A 155 -31.94 -11.22 -16.89
N ARG A 156 -31.35 -10.44 -15.97
CA ARG A 156 -30.06 -10.73 -15.33
C ARG A 156 -30.16 -11.11 -13.84
N GLY A 157 -31.33 -10.98 -13.22
CA GLY A 157 -31.58 -11.26 -11.79
C GLY A 157 -32.04 -12.67 -11.51
#